data_2feb496a87c5e0cf727a876fb88f4d58
#
_entry.id   2feb496a87c5e0cf727a876fb88f4d58
#
_cell.length_a   1.000
_cell.length_b   1.000
_cell.length_c   1.000
_cell.angle_alpha   90.00
_cell.angle_beta   90.00
_cell.angle_gamma   90.00
#
_symmetry.space_group_name_H-M   'P 1'
#
loop_
_entity.id
_entity.type
_entity.pdbx_description
1 polymer ?
#
loop_
_entity_poly.entity_id
_entity_poly.type
_entity_poly.pdbx_seq_one_letter_code
_entity_poly.pdbx_strand_id
1 'polypeptide(L)'
;MDKLKVEYRNVADLNPYANNPRLNDGAVDAVAASIKEFGFKVPIVVDSDGVIVTGHTRLKAAKKLGIDTVPVIVADDLTSEQVKAFRLADNKTGELAQWDFDKLDIELDGIDEIDMGDFGFDMNLEVEDDDVEPIDDEGIGGTLPQEHKMKIDSTIIVLTDEEYTLIRSKLDEYLDENGVSFGFVRWLINGD
;
A
#
# COMPACT_ATOMS: atom_id res chain seq x y z
N MET A 1 33.49 2.23 -9.31
CA MET A 1 32.26 1.46 -9.05
C MET A 1 32.16 0.40 -10.13
N ASP A 2 32.13 -0.84 -9.73
CA ASP A 2 31.88 -1.94 -10.66
C ASP A 2 30.45 -1.89 -11.18
N LYS A 3 30.25 -2.42 -12.41
CA LYS A 3 28.91 -2.43 -13.00
C LYS A 3 28.05 -3.46 -12.28
N LEU A 4 26.88 -3.06 -11.80
CA LEU A 4 25.90 -3.98 -11.25
C LEU A 4 25.50 -5.01 -12.31
N LYS A 5 25.50 -6.28 -11.90
CA LYS A 5 25.09 -7.40 -12.73
C LYS A 5 23.76 -7.94 -12.22
N VAL A 6 22.79 -7.99 -13.11
CA VAL A 6 21.51 -8.67 -12.83
C VAL A 6 21.64 -10.12 -13.32
N GLU A 7 21.34 -11.05 -12.47
CA GLU A 7 21.24 -12.48 -12.79
C GLU A 7 19.86 -13.02 -12.42
N TYR A 8 19.48 -14.19 -12.94
CA TYR A 8 18.22 -14.84 -12.57
C TYR A 8 18.51 -16.01 -11.63
N ARG A 9 17.77 -16.07 -10.50
CA ARG A 9 17.86 -17.17 -9.53
C ARG A 9 16.47 -17.76 -9.27
N ASN A 10 16.44 -19.05 -8.92
CA ASN A 10 15.22 -19.68 -8.48
C ASN A 10 14.73 -19.04 -7.17
N VAL A 11 13.45 -18.84 -7.07
CA VAL A 11 12.77 -18.32 -5.86
C VAL A 11 13.04 -19.22 -4.65
N ALA A 12 13.20 -20.54 -4.89
CA ALA A 12 13.50 -21.51 -3.84
C ALA A 12 14.93 -21.36 -3.25
N ASP A 13 15.86 -20.76 -4.00
CA ASP A 13 17.24 -20.57 -3.58
C ASP A 13 17.46 -19.27 -2.80
N LEU A 14 16.40 -18.43 -2.69
CA LEU A 14 16.46 -17.16 -1.98
C LEU A 14 16.02 -17.31 -0.52
N ASN A 15 16.88 -16.91 0.39
CA ASN A 15 16.67 -17.03 1.83
C ASN A 15 16.18 -15.70 2.42
N PRO A 16 14.93 -15.63 2.95
CA PRO A 16 14.50 -14.45 3.69
C PRO A 16 15.40 -14.21 4.92
N TYR A 17 15.72 -12.95 5.19
CA TYR A 17 16.45 -12.61 6.42
C TYR A 17 15.56 -12.81 7.65
N ALA A 18 15.95 -13.72 8.55
CA ALA A 18 15.12 -14.13 9.69
C ALA A 18 14.78 -12.99 10.67
N ASN A 19 15.69 -12.01 10.83
CA ASN A 19 15.51 -10.87 11.74
C ASN A 19 15.03 -9.61 10.98
N ASN A 20 14.26 -9.77 9.90
CA ASN A 20 13.72 -8.61 9.19
C ASN A 20 12.73 -7.83 10.09
N PRO A 21 13.02 -6.56 10.44
CA PRO A 21 12.16 -5.81 11.35
C PRO A 21 10.89 -5.27 10.69
N ARG A 22 10.79 -5.34 9.34
CA ARG A 22 9.67 -4.76 8.60
C ARG A 22 8.54 -5.77 8.42
N LEU A 23 7.36 -5.39 8.87
CA LEU A 23 6.11 -6.10 8.58
C LEU A 23 5.62 -5.64 7.20
N ASN A 24 5.60 -6.54 6.23
CA ASN A 24 5.31 -6.21 4.84
C ASN A 24 4.23 -7.09 4.20
N ASP A 25 3.44 -7.81 5.00
CA ASP A 25 2.42 -8.71 4.47
C ASP A 25 1.29 -7.94 3.78
N GLY A 26 0.90 -6.79 4.32
CA GLY A 26 -0.14 -5.94 3.71
C GLY A 26 0.23 -5.35 2.34
N ALA A 27 1.53 -5.28 2.01
CA ALA A 27 1.97 -4.75 0.71
C ALA A 27 2.17 -5.85 -0.36
N VAL A 28 1.96 -7.13 -0.02
CA VAL A 28 2.26 -8.24 -0.95
C VAL A 28 1.35 -8.21 -2.16
N ASP A 29 0.07 -7.86 -1.97
CA ASP A 29 -0.93 -7.87 -3.03
C ASP A 29 -0.67 -6.76 -4.04
N ALA A 30 -0.42 -5.54 -3.58
CA ALA A 30 -0.07 -4.42 -4.44
C ALA A 30 1.24 -4.67 -5.22
N VAL A 31 2.26 -5.25 -4.58
CA VAL A 31 3.51 -5.63 -5.27
C VAL A 31 3.27 -6.77 -6.26
N ALA A 32 2.39 -7.73 -5.96
CA ALA A 32 2.04 -8.79 -6.89
C ALA A 32 1.27 -8.25 -8.10
N ALA A 33 0.32 -7.34 -7.90
CA ALA A 33 -0.38 -6.64 -8.98
C ALA A 33 0.62 -5.90 -9.88
N SER A 34 1.54 -5.13 -9.29
CA SER A 34 2.58 -4.42 -10.03
C SER A 34 3.49 -5.36 -10.85
N ILE A 35 3.89 -6.50 -10.28
CA ILE A 35 4.71 -7.49 -11.03
C ILE A 35 3.91 -8.13 -12.15
N LYS A 36 2.62 -8.38 -11.94
CA LYS A 36 1.73 -8.96 -12.96
C LYS A 36 1.52 -8.00 -14.13
N GLU A 37 1.32 -6.73 -13.85
CA GLU A 37 1.05 -5.69 -14.86
C GLU A 37 2.33 -5.28 -15.61
N PHE A 38 3.37 -4.91 -14.89
CA PHE A 38 4.57 -4.33 -15.47
C PHE A 38 5.73 -5.32 -15.66
N GLY A 39 5.62 -6.52 -15.11
CA GLY A 39 6.71 -7.47 -15.00
C GLY A 39 7.69 -7.14 -13.88
N PHE A 40 8.66 -8.00 -13.67
CA PHE A 40 9.65 -7.84 -12.59
C PHE A 40 10.71 -6.80 -12.98
N LYS A 41 10.46 -5.51 -12.71
CA LYS A 41 11.33 -4.38 -13.12
C LYS A 41 12.40 -4.02 -12.10
N VAL A 42 12.18 -4.32 -10.80
CA VAL A 42 13.11 -3.99 -9.71
C VAL A 42 13.68 -5.28 -9.13
N PRO A 43 14.98 -5.60 -9.32
CA PRO A 43 15.59 -6.83 -8.83
C PRO A 43 15.53 -6.96 -7.30
N ILE A 44 15.61 -8.20 -6.80
CA ILE A 44 15.85 -8.51 -5.39
C ILE A 44 17.35 -8.41 -5.16
N VAL A 45 17.78 -7.76 -4.07
CA VAL A 45 19.19 -7.74 -3.67
C VAL A 45 19.44 -8.79 -2.61
N VAL A 46 20.47 -9.61 -2.82
CA VAL A 46 20.92 -10.64 -1.87
C VAL A 46 22.39 -10.46 -1.54
N ASP A 47 22.83 -10.99 -0.42
CA ASP A 47 24.25 -11.12 -0.11
C ASP A 47 24.88 -12.35 -0.81
N SER A 48 26.16 -12.58 -0.58
CA SER A 48 26.92 -13.73 -1.14
C SER A 48 26.34 -15.09 -0.78
N ASP A 49 25.64 -15.20 0.36
CA ASP A 49 25.02 -16.43 0.86
C ASP A 49 23.57 -16.61 0.36
N GLY A 50 23.09 -15.69 -0.48
CA GLY A 50 21.72 -15.70 -1.03
C GLY A 50 20.66 -15.24 -0.02
N VAL A 51 21.06 -14.61 1.08
CA VAL A 51 20.12 -14.02 2.05
C VAL A 51 19.68 -12.65 1.56
N ILE A 52 18.37 -12.39 1.60
CA ILE A 52 17.80 -11.15 1.10
C ILE A 52 18.27 -9.95 1.92
N VAL A 53 18.78 -8.96 1.20
CA VAL A 53 19.13 -7.64 1.71
C VAL A 53 17.93 -6.70 1.52
N THR A 54 17.43 -6.56 0.29
CA THR A 54 16.20 -5.81 -0.01
C THR A 54 15.29 -6.59 -0.94
N GLY A 55 13.96 -6.41 -0.82
CA GLY A 55 12.97 -7.03 -1.69
C GLY A 55 12.24 -8.24 -1.11
N HIS A 56 12.10 -8.34 0.22
CA HIS A 56 11.32 -9.40 0.88
C HIS A 56 9.88 -9.47 0.39
N THR A 57 9.21 -8.31 0.18
CA THR A 57 7.86 -8.23 -0.37
C THR A 57 7.81 -8.76 -1.80
N ARG A 58 8.81 -8.43 -2.63
CA ARG A 58 8.93 -8.94 -4.01
C ARG A 58 9.11 -10.46 -4.06
N LEU A 59 9.85 -11.04 -3.12
CA LEU A 59 9.95 -12.50 -2.99
C LEU A 59 8.59 -13.11 -2.64
N LYS A 60 7.86 -12.54 -1.68
CA LYS A 60 6.52 -13.02 -1.29
C LYS A 60 5.54 -12.91 -2.47
N ALA A 61 5.56 -11.80 -3.18
CA ALA A 61 4.74 -11.57 -4.38
C ALA A 61 5.08 -12.57 -5.50
N ALA A 62 6.36 -12.82 -5.76
CA ALA A 62 6.78 -13.83 -6.73
C ALA A 62 6.27 -15.23 -6.39
N LYS A 63 6.35 -15.63 -5.10
CA LYS A 63 5.79 -16.89 -4.62
C LYS A 63 4.26 -16.96 -4.80
N LYS A 64 3.56 -15.87 -4.50
CA LYS A 64 2.11 -15.77 -4.68
C LYS A 64 1.70 -15.92 -6.15
N LEU A 65 2.51 -15.36 -7.07
CA LEU A 65 2.27 -15.42 -8.52
C LEU A 65 2.75 -16.72 -9.16
N GLY A 66 3.40 -17.63 -8.41
CA GLY A 66 3.97 -18.87 -8.96
C GLY A 66 5.15 -18.63 -9.91
N ILE A 67 5.91 -17.55 -9.71
CA ILE A 67 7.10 -17.24 -10.51
C ILE A 67 8.28 -18.07 -9.99
N ASP A 68 8.86 -18.90 -10.84
CA ASP A 68 9.96 -19.79 -10.46
C ASP A 68 11.30 -19.07 -10.36
N THR A 69 11.56 -18.09 -11.23
CA THR A 69 12.83 -17.37 -11.31
C THR A 69 12.63 -15.87 -11.29
N VAL A 70 13.48 -15.17 -10.56
CA VAL A 70 13.42 -13.71 -10.37
C VAL A 70 14.77 -13.05 -10.63
N PRO A 71 14.79 -11.77 -11.10
CA PRO A 71 16.02 -11.03 -11.25
C PRO A 71 16.61 -10.67 -9.88
N VAL A 72 17.91 -10.89 -9.76
CA VAL A 72 18.67 -10.71 -8.50
C VAL A 72 19.95 -9.92 -8.79
N ILE A 73 20.34 -9.08 -7.84
CA ILE A 73 21.64 -8.45 -7.73
C ILE A 73 22.34 -9.04 -6.50
N VAL A 74 23.56 -9.50 -6.66
CA VAL A 74 24.39 -9.97 -5.55
C VAL A 74 25.25 -8.83 -5.06
N ALA A 75 25.09 -8.46 -3.78
CA ALA A 75 25.90 -7.47 -3.07
C ALA A 75 27.11 -8.16 -2.41
N ASP A 76 28.00 -8.69 -3.22
CA ASP A 76 29.21 -9.41 -2.79
C ASP A 76 30.40 -8.48 -2.47
N ASP A 77 30.24 -7.19 -2.76
CA ASP A 77 31.18 -6.11 -2.47
C ASP A 77 30.98 -5.46 -1.08
N LEU A 78 29.95 -5.88 -0.33
CA LEU A 78 29.61 -5.32 0.99
C LEU A 78 30.09 -6.22 2.12
N THR A 79 30.63 -5.60 3.17
CA THR A 79 30.88 -6.31 4.43
C THR A 79 29.58 -6.68 5.13
N SER A 80 29.63 -7.66 6.06
CA SER A 80 28.46 -8.08 6.84
C SER A 80 27.80 -6.93 7.62
N GLU A 81 28.58 -5.95 8.08
CA GLU A 81 28.05 -4.75 8.74
C GLU A 81 27.36 -3.82 7.74
N GLN A 82 27.96 -3.62 6.56
CA GLN A 82 27.36 -2.82 5.49
C GLN A 82 26.05 -3.44 4.98
N VAL A 83 25.97 -4.78 4.85
CA VAL A 83 24.74 -5.48 4.49
C VAL A 83 23.62 -5.20 5.50
N LYS A 84 23.94 -5.25 6.82
CA LYS A 84 22.96 -4.92 7.87
C LYS A 84 22.51 -3.45 7.79
N ALA A 85 23.46 -2.54 7.65
CA ALA A 85 23.19 -1.12 7.55
C ALA A 85 22.37 -0.77 6.29
N PHE A 86 22.72 -1.35 5.14
CA PHE A 86 22.02 -1.15 3.88
C PHE A 86 20.57 -1.65 3.95
N ARG A 87 20.33 -2.80 4.56
CA ARG A 87 18.97 -3.33 4.78
C ARG A 87 18.07 -2.35 5.52
N LEU A 88 18.59 -1.66 6.54
CA LEU A 88 17.84 -0.65 7.30
C LEU A 88 17.72 0.66 6.53
N ALA A 89 18.81 1.12 5.92
CA ALA A 89 18.86 2.39 5.19
C ALA A 89 17.92 2.41 3.98
N ASP A 90 17.91 1.34 3.18
CA ASP A 90 17.03 1.20 2.01
C ASP A 90 15.55 1.37 2.38
N ASN A 91 15.14 0.70 3.46
CA ASN A 91 13.76 0.84 3.95
C ASN A 91 13.49 2.25 4.49
N LYS A 92 14.41 2.82 5.28
CA LYS A 92 14.19 4.12 5.93
C LYS A 92 14.19 5.27 4.96
N THR A 93 15.07 5.24 3.95
CA THR A 93 15.13 6.32 2.95
C THR A 93 13.86 6.38 2.08
N GLY A 94 13.22 5.24 1.80
CA GLY A 94 11.93 5.20 1.13
C GLY A 94 10.80 5.87 1.93
N GLU A 95 10.87 5.84 3.27
CA GLU A 95 9.87 6.49 4.15
C GLU A 95 10.05 8.01 4.25
N LEU A 96 11.21 8.54 3.86
CA LEU A 96 11.48 9.99 3.90
C LEU A 96 10.90 10.73 2.69
N ALA A 97 10.59 10.03 1.62
CA ALA A 97 9.94 10.60 0.46
C ALA A 97 8.47 10.87 0.75
N GLN A 98 7.97 11.99 0.23
CA GLN A 98 6.57 12.38 0.32
C GLN A 98 6.03 12.66 -1.08
N TRP A 99 4.74 12.42 -1.25
CA TRP A 99 4.05 12.76 -2.48
C TRP A 99 3.75 14.27 -2.54
N ASP A 100 3.99 14.87 -3.69
CA ASP A 100 3.38 16.13 -4.08
C ASP A 100 1.98 15.78 -4.64
N PHE A 101 0.98 15.95 -3.80
CA PHE A 101 -0.36 15.45 -4.12
C PHE A 101 -0.99 16.15 -5.33
N ASP A 102 -0.71 17.45 -5.53
CA ASP A 102 -1.23 18.18 -6.69
C ASP A 102 -0.70 17.61 -8.02
N LYS A 103 0.58 17.17 -8.02
CA LYS A 103 1.16 16.51 -9.18
C LYS A 103 0.72 15.06 -9.32
N LEU A 104 0.56 14.37 -8.18
CA LEU A 104 0.11 12.97 -8.18
C LEU A 104 -1.29 12.85 -8.80
N ASP A 105 -2.21 13.75 -8.47
CA ASP A 105 -3.56 13.78 -9.06
C ASP A 105 -3.51 13.90 -10.57
N ILE A 106 -2.71 14.86 -11.08
CA ILE A 106 -2.56 15.05 -12.53
C ILE A 106 -2.03 13.79 -13.23
N GLU A 107 -1.07 13.09 -12.59
CA GLU A 107 -0.51 11.85 -13.14
C GLU A 107 -1.53 10.70 -13.09
N LEU A 108 -2.32 10.60 -12.00
CA LEU A 108 -3.36 9.57 -11.87
C LEU A 108 -4.51 9.81 -12.87
N ASP A 109 -4.93 11.04 -13.08
CA ASP A 109 -5.96 11.42 -14.07
C ASP A 109 -5.55 11.07 -15.51
N GLY A 110 -4.27 10.95 -15.78
CA GLY A 110 -3.74 10.55 -17.09
C GLY A 110 -3.67 9.03 -17.30
N ILE A 111 -4.13 8.20 -16.34
CA ILE A 111 -4.04 6.73 -16.40
C ILE A 111 -5.45 6.13 -16.47
N ASP A 112 -5.95 5.89 -17.67
CA ASP A 112 -7.32 5.42 -17.89
C ASP A 112 -7.47 3.89 -17.95
N GLU A 113 -6.41 3.17 -18.37
CA GLU A 113 -6.49 1.73 -18.68
C GLU A 113 -6.01 0.82 -17.54
N ILE A 114 -5.41 1.39 -16.49
CA ILE A 114 -4.81 0.64 -15.37
C ILE A 114 -5.49 1.07 -14.09
N ASP A 115 -6.02 0.10 -13.35
CA ASP A 115 -6.58 0.35 -12.02
C ASP A 115 -5.44 0.64 -11.01
N MET A 116 -5.27 1.91 -10.68
CA MET A 116 -4.23 2.35 -9.73
C MET A 116 -4.55 1.96 -8.28
N GLY A 117 -5.79 1.59 -7.98
CA GLY A 117 -6.21 1.02 -6.70
C GLY A 117 -5.50 -0.28 -6.38
N ASP A 118 -5.25 -1.12 -7.38
CA ASP A 118 -4.48 -2.37 -7.22
C ASP A 118 -3.07 -2.15 -6.65
N PHE A 119 -2.54 -0.92 -6.77
CA PHE A 119 -1.21 -0.56 -6.28
C PHE A 119 -1.24 0.23 -4.96
N GLY A 120 -2.44 0.40 -4.38
CA GLY A 120 -2.63 1.08 -3.10
C GLY A 120 -2.87 2.59 -3.22
N PHE A 121 -3.25 3.08 -4.41
CA PHE A 121 -3.72 4.45 -4.61
C PHE A 121 -5.23 4.59 -4.36
N ASP A 122 -5.90 3.51 -3.96
CA ASP A 122 -7.28 3.56 -3.51
C ASP A 122 -7.35 4.30 -2.16
N MET A 123 -7.65 5.57 -2.25
CA MET A 123 -8.15 6.33 -1.10
C MET A 123 -9.69 6.24 -1.09
N ASN A 124 -10.22 5.03 -1.27
CA ASN A 124 -11.61 4.79 -0.98
C ASN A 124 -11.78 4.97 0.53
N LEU A 125 -12.32 6.10 0.92
CA LEU A 125 -13.08 6.20 2.14
C LEU A 125 -14.32 5.30 1.90
N GLU A 126 -14.12 3.98 2.03
CA GLU A 126 -15.25 3.07 2.16
C GLU A 126 -15.94 3.45 3.47
N VAL A 127 -16.91 4.32 3.35
CA VAL A 127 -18.01 4.36 4.29
C VAL A 127 -18.79 3.09 3.95
N GLU A 128 -18.53 2.00 4.68
CA GLU A 128 -19.37 0.81 4.61
C GLU A 128 -20.78 1.28 4.99
N ASP A 129 -21.58 1.60 3.98
CA ASP A 129 -23.03 1.58 4.09
C ASP A 129 -23.35 0.08 4.23
N ASP A 130 -23.45 -0.39 5.46
CA ASP A 130 -24.11 -1.66 5.73
C ASP A 130 -25.53 -1.50 5.14
N ASP A 131 -25.74 -2.04 3.92
CA ASP A 131 -27.07 -2.24 3.36
C ASP A 131 -27.87 -3.07 4.37
N VAL A 132 -28.51 -2.38 5.27
CA VAL A 132 -29.54 -2.96 6.13
C VAL A 132 -30.73 -3.17 5.23
N GLU A 133 -30.94 -4.41 4.77
CA GLU A 133 -32.22 -4.82 4.19
C GLU A 133 -33.35 -4.35 5.14
N PRO A 134 -34.41 -3.73 4.61
CA PRO A 134 -35.51 -3.28 5.46
C PRO A 134 -36.11 -4.49 6.17
N ILE A 135 -35.90 -4.58 7.49
CA ILE A 135 -36.56 -5.54 8.35
C ILE A 135 -38.02 -5.07 8.45
N ASP A 136 -38.93 -5.90 7.96
CA ASP A 136 -40.37 -5.73 8.10
C ASP A 136 -40.72 -5.47 9.59
N ASP A 137 -41.50 -4.41 9.79
CA ASP A 137 -41.96 -3.87 11.05
C ASP A 137 -42.94 -4.83 11.76
N GLU A 138 -42.45 -5.76 12.57
CA GLU A 138 -43.24 -6.30 13.71
C GLU A 138 -42.33 -6.69 14.89
N GLY A 139 -42.17 -5.74 15.81
CA GLY A 139 -42.04 -6.00 17.26
C GLY A 139 -40.65 -6.10 17.87
N ILE A 140 -40.39 -5.13 18.68
CA ILE A 140 -39.56 -5.02 19.88
C ILE A 140 -38.47 -3.94 19.73
N GLY A 141 -38.74 -2.81 20.39
CA GLY A 141 -37.91 -1.62 20.35
C GLY A 141 -36.53 -1.78 20.98
N GLY A 142 -35.61 -1.20 20.32
CA GLY A 142 -34.24 -0.98 20.74
C GLY A 142 -33.35 -0.86 19.52
N THR A 143 -33.38 0.30 18.84
CA THR A 143 -32.37 0.65 17.84
C THR A 143 -31.02 0.66 18.54
N LEU A 144 -30.17 -0.33 18.22
CA LEU A 144 -28.75 -0.23 18.55
C LEU A 144 -28.21 0.99 17.80
N PRO A 145 -27.39 1.85 18.43
CA PRO A 145 -26.77 2.98 17.74
C PRO A 145 -25.94 2.43 16.57
N GLN A 146 -26.16 2.90 15.36
CA GLN A 146 -25.28 2.62 14.24
C GLN A 146 -23.90 3.21 14.59
N GLU A 147 -22.90 2.37 14.73
CA GLU A 147 -21.53 2.81 14.94
C GLU A 147 -20.95 3.20 13.59
N HIS A 148 -20.88 4.49 13.33
CA HIS A 148 -20.17 5.01 12.16
C HIS A 148 -18.65 4.95 12.40
N LYS A 149 -17.90 4.45 11.43
CA LYS A 149 -16.46 4.27 11.55
C LYS A 149 -15.74 4.91 10.35
N MET A 150 -14.70 5.64 10.65
CA MET A 150 -13.77 6.14 9.64
C MET A 150 -12.42 5.42 9.83
N LYS A 151 -11.80 4.97 8.76
CA LYS A 151 -10.49 4.32 8.82
C LYS A 151 -9.45 5.25 8.23
N ILE A 152 -8.41 5.53 9.01
CA ILE A 152 -7.23 6.26 8.53
C ILE A 152 -6.03 5.32 8.75
N ASP A 153 -5.45 4.85 7.67
CA ASP A 153 -4.40 3.83 7.66
C ASP A 153 -4.84 2.57 8.43
N SER A 154 -4.18 2.21 9.53
CA SER A 154 -4.57 1.09 10.40
C SER A 154 -5.46 1.50 11.57
N THR A 155 -5.78 2.78 11.73
CA THR A 155 -6.54 3.31 12.86
C THR A 155 -8.01 3.45 12.50
N ILE A 156 -8.88 2.82 13.29
CA ILE A 156 -10.34 2.96 13.20
C ILE A 156 -10.78 4.06 14.18
N ILE A 157 -11.48 5.06 13.67
CA ILE A 157 -12.06 6.14 14.44
C ILE A 157 -13.58 5.93 14.47
N VAL A 158 -14.15 5.75 15.66
CA VAL A 158 -15.60 5.67 15.83
C VAL A 158 -16.16 7.07 15.84
N LEU A 159 -17.16 7.34 15.01
CA LEU A 159 -17.80 8.64 14.85
C LEU A 159 -19.17 8.63 15.55
N THR A 160 -19.56 9.76 16.09
CA THR A 160 -20.94 10.02 16.47
C THR A 160 -21.79 10.28 15.21
N ASP A 161 -23.12 10.13 15.31
CA ASP A 161 -24.04 10.43 14.19
C ASP A 161 -23.88 11.87 13.68
N GLU A 162 -23.59 12.82 14.57
CA GLU A 162 -23.37 14.21 14.22
C GLU A 162 -22.06 14.39 13.44
N GLU A 163 -20.97 13.75 13.89
CA GLU A 163 -19.67 13.79 13.21
C GLU A 163 -19.74 13.12 11.85
N TYR A 164 -20.41 11.96 11.76
CA TYR A 164 -20.61 11.25 10.50
C TYR A 164 -21.38 12.12 9.50
N THR A 165 -22.53 12.68 9.91
CA THR A 165 -23.35 13.53 9.05
C THR A 165 -22.58 14.75 8.56
N LEU A 166 -21.77 15.37 9.43
CA LEU A 166 -20.95 16.52 9.08
C LEU A 166 -19.86 16.15 8.08
N ILE A 167 -19.12 15.07 8.31
CA ILE A 167 -18.06 14.60 7.43
C ILE A 167 -18.66 14.21 6.07
N ARG A 168 -19.78 13.51 6.05
CA ARG A 168 -20.47 13.13 4.81
C ARG A 168 -20.89 14.32 3.99
N SER A 169 -21.53 15.31 4.63
CA SER A 169 -21.93 16.56 3.97
C SER A 169 -20.73 17.31 3.36
N LYS A 170 -19.61 17.33 4.09
CA LYS A 170 -18.38 17.97 3.62
C LYS A 170 -17.69 17.19 2.50
N LEU A 171 -17.79 15.88 2.51
CA LEU A 171 -17.31 15.03 1.41
C LEU A 171 -18.14 15.28 0.14
N ASP A 172 -19.48 15.34 0.25
CA ASP A 172 -20.34 15.60 -0.88
C ASP A 172 -20.05 17.00 -1.48
N GLU A 173 -19.86 18.04 -0.64
CA GLU A 173 -19.45 19.38 -1.06
C GLU A 173 -18.12 19.36 -1.82
N TYR A 174 -17.13 18.62 -1.29
CA TYR A 174 -15.81 18.47 -1.91
C TYR A 174 -15.87 17.74 -3.25
N LEU A 175 -16.65 16.64 -3.32
CA LEU A 175 -16.83 15.85 -4.54
C LEU A 175 -17.53 16.64 -5.65
N ASP A 176 -18.51 17.48 -5.30
CA ASP A 176 -19.21 18.36 -6.27
C ASP A 176 -18.26 19.40 -6.88
N GLU A 177 -17.27 19.86 -6.12
CA GLU A 177 -16.29 20.86 -6.59
C GLU A 177 -15.10 20.23 -7.34
N ASN A 178 -14.62 19.06 -6.88
CA ASN A 178 -13.36 18.48 -7.34
C ASN A 178 -13.52 17.21 -8.19
N GLY A 179 -14.68 16.55 -8.13
CA GLY A 179 -14.99 15.34 -8.90
C GLY A 179 -14.33 14.06 -8.40
N VAL A 180 -13.41 14.16 -7.41
CA VAL A 180 -12.65 13.04 -6.83
C VAL A 180 -12.55 13.18 -5.32
N SER A 181 -12.46 12.07 -4.59
CA SER A 181 -12.36 12.09 -3.12
C SER A 181 -10.94 12.34 -2.59
N PHE A 182 -9.96 12.33 -3.47
CA PHE A 182 -8.56 12.55 -3.11
C PHE A 182 -8.33 14.00 -2.64
N GLY A 183 -7.56 14.16 -1.56
CA GLY A 183 -7.32 15.50 -0.97
C GLY A 183 -8.39 15.97 0.03
N PHE A 184 -9.54 15.28 0.12
CA PHE A 184 -10.65 15.66 1.00
C PHE A 184 -10.24 15.90 2.46
N VAL A 185 -9.41 15.03 3.05
CA VAL A 185 -8.99 15.18 4.45
C VAL A 185 -8.16 16.45 4.64
N ARG A 186 -7.30 16.78 3.68
CA ARG A 186 -6.51 18.02 3.70
C ARG A 186 -7.43 19.24 3.58
N TRP A 187 -8.35 19.21 2.63
CA TRP A 187 -9.37 20.24 2.46
C TRP A 187 -10.23 20.41 3.73
N LEU A 188 -10.68 19.30 4.34
CA LEU A 188 -11.48 19.32 5.57
C LEU A 188 -10.73 19.96 6.76
N ILE A 189 -9.41 19.74 6.85
CA ILE A 189 -8.58 20.28 7.94
C ILE A 189 -8.24 21.75 7.71
N ASN A 190 -7.94 22.14 6.48
CA ASN A 190 -7.48 23.49 6.14
C ASN A 190 -8.61 24.46 5.80
N GLY A 191 -9.78 23.94 5.44
CA GLY A 191 -10.95 24.76 5.09
C GLY A 191 -10.85 25.45 3.73
N ASP A 192 -9.93 24.99 2.88
CA ASP A 192 -9.69 25.50 1.52
C ASP A 192 -9.67 24.37 0.52
#